data_1b76f0a6317e0f0aa730c7b23bc1d331
#
_entry.id   1b76f0a6317e0f0aa730c7b23bc1d331
#
_cell.length_a   1.000
_cell.length_b   1.000
_cell.length_c   1.000
_cell.angle_alpha   90.00
_cell.angle_beta   90.00
_cell.angle_gamma   90.00
#
_symmetry.space_group_name_H-M   'P 1'
#
loop_
_entity.id
_entity.type
_entity.pdbx_description
1 polymer ?
#
loop_
_entity_poly.entity_id
_entity_poly.type
_entity_poly.pdbx_seq_one_letter_code
_entity_poly.pdbx_strand_id
1 'polypeptide(L)' 'MKNLERVRWRSRRGLLELDIVLGRFIEAHYLLLSENEKQVFESMLDMPDNPLWDMISGKQDPTQNEQKALLEKIKSV' A
#
# COMPACT_ATOMS: atom_id res chain seq x y z
N MET A 1 -17.66 0.80 -6.56
CA MET A 1 -17.58 0.69 -5.11
C MET A 1 -16.80 1.87 -4.53
N LYS A 2 -17.43 2.56 -3.58
CA LYS A 2 -16.87 3.80 -3.05
C LYS A 2 -15.54 3.60 -2.35
N ASN A 3 -15.37 2.50 -1.61
CA ASN A 3 -14.14 2.24 -0.86
C ASN A 3 -12.96 2.02 -1.79
N LEU A 4 -13.16 1.27 -2.88
CA LEU A 4 -12.11 1.01 -3.84
C LEU A 4 -11.69 2.28 -4.55
N GLU A 5 -12.64 3.11 -4.96
CA GLU A 5 -12.34 4.39 -5.62
C GLU A 5 -11.58 5.32 -4.69
N ARG A 6 -11.98 5.40 -3.41
CA ARG A 6 -11.29 6.22 -2.43
C ARG A 6 -9.84 5.75 -2.23
N VAL A 7 -9.64 4.45 -2.13
CA VAL A 7 -8.30 3.88 -1.95
C VAL A 7 -7.44 4.17 -3.17
N ARG A 8 -7.98 4.01 -4.38
CA ARG A 8 -7.26 4.34 -5.61
C ARG A 8 -6.86 5.81 -5.63
N TRP A 9 -7.78 6.69 -5.25
CA TRP A 9 -7.51 8.12 -5.23
C TRP A 9 -6.40 8.45 -4.23
N ARG A 10 -6.46 7.88 -3.03
CA ARG A 10 -5.46 8.12 -1.99
C ARG A 10 -4.09 7.54 -2.35
N SER A 11 -4.03 6.55 -3.24
CA SER A 11 -2.77 5.95 -3.65
C SER A 11 -1.99 6.80 -4.65
N ARG A 12 -2.64 7.80 -5.24
CA ARG A 12 -1.99 8.70 -6.19
C ARG A 12 -1.26 9.81 -5.44
N ARG A 13 0.05 9.82 -5.54
CA ARG A 13 0.86 10.69 -4.70
C ARG A 13 1.86 11.55 -5.47
N GLY A 14 1.95 11.38 -6.80
CA GLY A 14 2.89 12.14 -7.60
C GLY A 14 4.29 11.54 -7.68
N LEU A 15 4.57 10.46 -6.95
CA LEU A 15 5.80 9.69 -7.12
C LEU A 15 5.47 8.51 -8.03
N LEU A 16 6.01 8.53 -9.24
CA LEU A 16 5.61 7.61 -10.30
C LEU A 16 5.76 6.15 -9.91
N GLU A 17 6.90 5.76 -9.35
CA GLU A 17 7.15 4.37 -8.95
C GLU A 17 6.15 3.92 -7.91
N LEU A 18 5.87 4.77 -6.94
CA LEU A 18 4.92 4.47 -5.87
C LEU A 18 3.51 4.33 -6.41
N ASP A 19 3.11 5.24 -7.30
CA ASP A 19 1.78 5.21 -7.91
C ASP A 19 1.57 3.92 -8.71
N ILE A 20 2.58 3.49 -9.46
CA ILE A 20 2.50 2.26 -10.25
C ILE A 20 2.35 1.03 -9.35
N VAL A 21 3.20 0.92 -8.34
CA VAL A 21 3.19 -0.25 -7.44
C VAL A 21 1.88 -0.32 -6.67
N LEU A 22 1.45 0.79 -6.07
CA LEU A 22 0.20 0.82 -5.31
C LEU A 22 -1.00 0.54 -6.20
N GLY A 23 -1.03 1.09 -7.40
CA GLY A 23 -2.11 0.84 -8.35
C GLY A 23 -2.23 -0.63 -8.73
N ARG A 24 -1.10 -1.27 -9.02
CA ARG A 24 -1.08 -2.70 -9.33
C ARG A 24 -1.54 -3.54 -8.14
N PHE A 25 -1.08 -3.20 -6.95
CA PHE A 25 -1.48 -3.92 -5.75
C PHE A 25 -2.99 -3.81 -5.51
N ILE A 26 -3.53 -2.61 -5.63
CA ILE A 26 -4.96 -2.39 -5.42
C ILE A 26 -5.78 -3.23 -6.40
N GLU A 27 -5.43 -3.21 -7.67
CA GLU A 27 -6.17 -3.96 -8.67
C GLU A 27 -6.07 -5.47 -8.49
N ALA A 28 -4.90 -5.96 -8.09
CA ALA A 28 -4.67 -7.39 -7.97
C ALA A 28 -5.13 -7.98 -6.64
N HIS A 29 -5.03 -7.23 -5.55
CA HIS A 29 -5.12 -7.81 -4.22
C HIS A 29 -6.09 -7.13 -3.25
N TYR A 30 -6.42 -5.85 -3.46
CA TYR A 30 -7.14 -5.09 -2.43
C TYR A 30 -8.47 -5.76 -2.02
N LEU A 31 -9.26 -6.21 -2.99
CA LEU A 31 -10.57 -6.82 -2.70
C LEU A 31 -10.44 -8.18 -2.03
N LEU A 32 -9.26 -8.79 -2.09
CA LEU A 32 -8.99 -10.09 -1.47
C LEU A 32 -8.45 -9.95 -0.05
N LEU A 33 -8.13 -8.73 0.39
CA LEU A 33 -7.60 -8.52 1.72
C LEU A 33 -8.69 -8.70 2.78
N SER A 34 -8.27 -9.17 3.97
CA SER A 34 -9.14 -9.16 5.14
C SER A 34 -9.44 -7.73 5.57
N GLU A 35 -10.44 -7.55 6.42
CA GLU A 35 -10.75 -6.22 6.95
C GLU A 35 -9.55 -5.63 7.69
N ASN A 36 -8.84 -6.44 8.46
CA ASN A 36 -7.66 -5.97 9.17
C ASN A 36 -6.57 -5.54 8.20
N GLU A 37 -6.32 -6.31 7.15
CA GLU A 37 -5.33 -5.96 6.15
C GLU A 37 -5.70 -4.68 5.40
N LYS A 38 -6.97 -4.48 5.11
CA LYS A 38 -7.43 -3.24 4.48
C LYS A 38 -7.16 -2.03 5.36
N GLN A 39 -7.43 -2.17 6.67
CA GLN A 39 -7.16 -1.08 7.62
C GLN A 39 -5.67 -0.77 7.70
N VAL A 40 -4.83 -1.79 7.72
CA VAL A 40 -3.38 -1.61 7.72
C VAL A 40 -2.93 -0.91 6.44
N PHE A 41 -3.43 -1.33 5.30
CA PHE A 41 -3.08 -0.71 4.02
C PHE A 41 -3.49 0.76 3.99
N GLU A 42 -4.71 1.08 4.43
CA GLU A 42 -5.17 2.46 4.47
C GLU A 42 -4.35 3.31 5.42
N SER A 43 -3.91 2.76 6.55
CA SER A 43 -3.03 3.49 7.46
C SER A 43 -1.68 3.79 6.83
N MET A 44 -1.17 2.88 6.01
CA MET A 44 0.07 3.10 5.26
C MET A 44 -0.10 4.24 4.24
N LEU A 45 -1.28 4.38 3.66
CA LEU A 45 -1.54 5.47 2.72
C LEU A 45 -1.56 6.84 3.39
N ASP A 46 -1.65 6.90 4.71
CA ASP A 46 -1.51 8.16 5.44
C ASP A 46 -0.07 8.62 5.58
N MET A 47 0.90 7.76 5.28
CA MET A 47 2.30 8.11 5.36
C MET A 47 2.72 9.02 4.22
N PRO A 48 3.71 9.92 4.45
CA PRO A 48 4.32 10.67 3.35
C PRO A 48 4.96 9.74 2.31
N ASP A 49 5.16 10.26 1.10
CA ASP A 49 5.65 9.46 -0.02
C ASP A 49 7.01 8.82 0.24
N ASN A 50 7.97 9.59 0.75
CA ASN A 50 9.33 9.08 0.92
C ASN A 50 9.42 7.95 1.95
N PRO A 51 8.88 8.09 3.17
CA PRO A 51 8.89 6.98 4.12
C PRO A 51 8.15 5.75 3.61
N LEU A 52 7.02 5.94 2.93
CA LEU A 52 6.26 4.82 2.38
C LEU A 52 7.06 4.10 1.30
N TRP A 53 7.68 4.84 0.39
CA TRP A 53 8.50 4.26 -0.65
C TRP A 53 9.73 3.54 -0.08
N ASP A 54 10.33 4.10 0.97
CA ASP A 54 11.47 3.46 1.64
C ASP A 54 11.08 2.09 2.21
N MET A 55 9.89 1.97 2.77
CA MET A 55 9.41 0.68 3.25
C MET A 55 9.16 -0.30 2.11
N ILE A 56 8.52 0.16 1.04
CA ILE A 56 8.19 -0.69 -0.11
C ILE A 56 9.46 -1.12 -0.84
N SER A 57 10.43 -0.23 -0.99
CA SER A 57 11.67 -0.53 -1.70
C SER A 57 12.69 -1.31 -0.88
N GLY A 58 12.42 -1.49 0.42
CA GLY A 58 13.29 -2.26 1.30
C GLY A 58 14.37 -1.46 2.01
N LYS A 59 14.36 -0.13 1.89
CA LYS A 59 15.34 0.72 2.57
C LYS A 59 15.07 0.86 4.06
N GLN A 60 13.82 0.70 4.46
CA GLN A 60 13.42 0.83 5.85
C GLN A 60 12.50 -0.33 6.21
N ASP A 61 12.74 -0.93 7.37
CA ASP A 61 11.90 -2.02 7.87
C ASP A 61 10.61 -1.47 8.47
N PRO A 62 9.48 -2.18 8.27
CA PRO A 62 8.24 -1.79 8.92
C PRO A 62 8.31 -2.01 10.43
N THR A 63 7.56 -1.20 11.17
CA THR A 63 7.53 -1.29 12.63
C THR A 63 6.52 -2.29 13.16
N GLN A 64 5.58 -2.74 12.32
CA GLN A 64 4.52 -3.66 12.71
C GLN A 64 4.54 -4.90 11.85
N ASN A 65 4.22 -6.05 12.46
CA ASN A 65 4.19 -7.33 11.75
C ASN A 65 3.13 -7.37 10.66
N GLU A 66 1.98 -6.73 10.88
CA GLU A 66 0.92 -6.65 9.89
C GLU A 66 1.39 -5.92 8.64
N GLN A 67 2.15 -4.83 8.82
CA GLN A 67 2.73 -4.10 7.70
C GLN A 67 3.72 -4.96 6.93
N LYS A 68 4.51 -5.75 7.64
CA LYS A 68 5.51 -6.62 7.01
C LYS A 68 4.86 -7.63 6.10
N ALA A 69 3.81 -8.31 6.55
CA ALA A 69 3.08 -9.28 5.74
C ALA A 69 2.46 -8.62 4.51
N LEU A 70 1.90 -7.43 4.69
CA LEU A 70 1.28 -6.69 3.60
C LEU A 70 2.33 -6.23 2.58
N LEU A 71 3.49 -5.77 3.05
CA LEU A 71 4.58 -5.35 2.18
C LEU A 71 5.06 -6.48 1.27
N GLU A 72 5.10 -7.71 1.79
CA GLU A 72 5.47 -8.86 0.96
C GLU A 72 4.51 -9.03 -0.21
N LYS A 73 3.22 -8.83 0.02
CA LYS A 73 2.22 -8.87 -1.04
C LYS A 73 2.40 -7.72 -2.03
N ILE A 74 2.69 -6.52 -1.53
CA ILE A 74 2.91 -5.35 -2.40
C ILE A 74 4.13 -5.57 -3.29
N LYS A 75 5.20 -6.10 -2.73
CA LYS A 75 6.44 -6.34 -3.48
C LYS A 75 6.30 -7.42 -4.56
N SER A 76 5.30 -8.27 -4.45
CA SER A 76 5.12 -9.38 -5.40
C SER A 76 4.33 -8.99 -6.65
N VAL A 77 3.82 -7.79 -6.73
CA VAL A 77 3.06 -7.36 -7.92
C VAL A 77 3.94 -6.77 -9.00
#